data_e92b31b1233f549299df66beeeda4819
#
_entry.id   e92b31b1233f549299df66beeeda4819
#
_cell.length_a   1.000
_cell.length_b   1.000
_cell.length_c   1.000
_cell.angle_alpha   90.00
_cell.angle_beta   90.00
_cell.angle_gamma   90.00
#
_symmetry.space_group_name_H-M   'P 1'
#
loop_
_entity.id
_entity.type
_entity.pdbx_description
1 polymer ?
#
loop_
_entity_poly.entity_id
_entity_poly.type
_entity_poly.pdbx_seq_one_letter_code
_entity_poly.pdbx_strand_id
1 'polypeptide(L)'
;MIASKKIRFGGALAPALFLSLLIACNSSTPPKTVEASAAEPEVQIPAGALLLKGAGATFPSLLYKRWFSAYRDAHPDTYIKYAAVGSGEGVLRFIGKNIDQKEQVDFGASDAAMNDNQLAQANNDALMIPATAGCVVLAYNLPGYQGEIKLSRKAYAGIFLGEITRWNDPIIAAANPGVKLPNLTIVTAVRSDGSGTTFAFTNNLDAISDTWRARFGPGTLINWPGNAMRAKGNEGVAGLVEKSVGSLGYVGYEFARRIGLDYATLENKDGKYVKPSEQNCAAALASSEMPENLRLFVSDPSGAESYPIATFSWILLRKSYPNAQTAEALKNLFQWSLQDGQHYASELGYVPLPKSVAEKALAAVNSITSGGS
;
A
#
# COMPACT_ATOMS: atom_id res chain seq x y z
N MET A 1 63.32 -13.52 -56.06
CA MET A 1 63.91 -12.74 -57.16
C MET A 1 63.48 -11.32 -57.10
N ILE A 2 64.47 -10.41 -56.94
CA ILE A 2 64.53 -9.00 -57.38
C ILE A 2 63.61 -8.05 -56.63
N ALA A 3 64.11 -7.29 -55.74
CA ALA A 3 65.04 -6.14 -55.56
C ALA A 3 64.25 -4.85 -55.48
N SER A 4 64.24 -4.25 -54.32
CA SER A 4 64.95 -3.00 -53.92
C SER A 4 64.82 -1.80 -54.85
N LYS A 5 64.28 -0.67 -54.28
CA LYS A 5 64.96 0.60 -54.38
C LYS A 5 64.42 1.63 -53.36
N LYS A 6 65.34 2.07 -52.49
CA LYS A 6 65.26 3.28 -51.71
C LYS A 6 65.54 4.48 -52.57
N ILE A 7 64.83 5.61 -52.34
CA ILE A 7 65.36 6.96 -52.63
C ILE A 7 64.97 7.87 -51.48
N ARG A 8 66.02 8.50 -50.88
CA ARG A 8 65.96 9.62 -49.93
C ARG A 8 66.14 10.93 -50.73
N PHE A 9 65.46 12.00 -50.26
CA PHE A 9 65.90 13.42 -50.26
C PHE A 9 64.82 14.11 -49.42
N GLY A 10 65.01 14.90 -48.41
CA GLY A 10 66.01 15.86 -48.06
C GLY A 10 65.48 17.28 -48.25
N GLY A 11 65.16 18.04 -47.19
CA GLY A 11 64.96 19.47 -47.34
C GLY A 11 64.00 20.16 -46.36
N ALA A 12 64.52 20.66 -45.26
CA ALA A 12 64.38 22.00 -44.66
C ALA A 12 63.01 22.55 -44.18
N LEU A 13 63.01 22.86 -42.93
CA LEU A 13 62.32 23.80 -42.02
C LEU A 13 61.55 24.98 -42.59
N ALA A 14 60.32 25.19 -42.05
CA ALA A 14 59.87 26.47 -41.48
C ALA A 14 58.61 26.24 -40.57
N PRO A 15 58.48 26.88 -39.41
CA PRO A 15 57.35 26.67 -38.51
C PRO A 15 56.17 27.60 -38.83
N ALA A 16 55.04 27.06 -39.07
CA ALA A 16 53.78 27.81 -39.10
C ALA A 16 53.00 27.54 -37.80
N LEU A 17 52.80 28.61 -37.05
CA LEU A 17 51.94 28.66 -35.86
C LEU A 17 50.50 28.42 -36.25
N PHE A 18 49.91 27.26 -35.92
CA PHE A 18 48.47 27.05 -35.97
C PHE A 18 47.88 27.09 -34.56
N LEU A 19 47.15 28.16 -34.33
CA LEU A 19 46.32 28.39 -33.14
C LEU A 19 45.13 27.45 -33.20
N SER A 20 45.17 26.33 -32.48
CA SER A 20 44.05 25.39 -32.36
C SER A 20 43.06 25.88 -31.32
N LEU A 21 41.91 26.35 -31.78
CA LEU A 21 40.72 26.58 -30.93
C LEU A 21 40.15 25.22 -30.49
N LEU A 22 40.43 24.83 -29.27
CA LEU A 22 39.76 23.73 -28.60
C LEU A 22 38.40 24.21 -28.07
N ILE A 23 37.34 23.93 -28.80
CA ILE A 23 35.98 24.02 -28.29
C ILE A 23 35.77 22.78 -27.40
N ALA A 24 35.88 22.96 -26.11
CA ALA A 24 35.49 21.96 -25.12
C ALA A 24 33.99 22.05 -24.88
N CYS A 25 33.20 21.25 -25.59
CA CYS A 25 31.85 20.91 -25.17
C CYS A 25 31.95 19.69 -24.20
N ASN A 26 31.97 19.97 -22.93
CA ASN A 26 31.74 18.93 -21.93
C ASN A 26 30.89 19.52 -20.79
N SER A 27 29.59 19.51 -20.96
CA SER A 27 28.62 19.73 -19.88
C SER A 27 27.79 18.47 -19.70
N SER A 28 28.43 17.43 -19.16
CA SER A 28 27.70 16.34 -18.54
C SER A 28 27.30 16.77 -17.12
N THR A 29 26.12 17.32 -16.99
CA THR A 29 25.47 17.52 -15.70
C THR A 29 25.21 16.13 -15.10
N PRO A 30 25.71 15.81 -13.90
CA PRO A 30 25.38 14.53 -13.25
C PRO A 30 23.86 14.50 -12.98
N PRO A 31 23.22 13.30 -13.02
CA PRO A 31 21.82 13.18 -12.70
C PRO A 31 21.57 13.69 -11.28
N LYS A 32 20.62 14.60 -11.12
CA LYS A 32 20.14 15.05 -9.80
C LYS A 32 19.71 13.81 -9.02
N THR A 33 20.48 13.48 -8.00
CA THR A 33 20.04 12.59 -6.93
C THR A 33 18.73 13.15 -6.39
N VAL A 34 17.67 12.36 -6.46
CA VAL A 34 16.40 12.67 -5.79
C VAL A 34 16.75 12.72 -4.30
N GLU A 35 16.71 13.91 -3.75
CA GLU A 35 16.91 14.11 -2.31
C GLU A 35 15.91 13.24 -1.57
N ALA A 36 16.43 12.45 -0.64
CA ALA A 36 15.62 11.68 0.28
C ALA A 36 14.63 12.63 0.95
N SER A 37 13.35 12.22 0.97
CA SER A 37 12.27 12.89 1.70
C SER A 37 12.83 13.44 3.02
N ALA A 38 12.67 14.74 3.24
CA ALA A 38 13.07 15.39 4.47
C ALA A 38 12.53 14.58 5.65
N ALA A 39 13.42 14.18 6.57
CA ALA A 39 13.04 13.51 7.79
C ALA A 39 11.98 14.38 8.50
N GLU A 40 10.83 13.79 8.87
CA GLU A 40 9.84 14.52 9.67
C GLU A 40 10.55 15.10 10.91
N PRO A 41 10.25 16.33 11.30
CA PRO A 41 10.89 16.96 12.46
C PRO A 41 10.72 16.04 13.67
N GLU A 42 11.83 15.75 14.35
CA GLU A 42 11.83 14.90 15.54
C GLU A 42 10.98 15.56 16.61
N VAL A 43 9.81 14.98 16.86
CA VAL A 43 8.89 15.48 17.88
C VAL A 43 9.59 15.32 19.23
N GLN A 44 9.91 16.45 19.88
CA GLN A 44 10.46 16.41 21.23
C GLN A 44 9.38 15.88 22.19
N ILE A 45 9.67 14.72 22.77
CA ILE A 45 8.80 14.08 23.75
C ILE A 45 9.11 14.72 25.12
N PRO A 46 8.13 15.33 25.81
CA PRO A 46 8.36 15.89 27.13
C PRO A 46 8.90 14.86 28.11
N ALA A 47 9.75 15.30 29.03
CA ALA A 47 10.26 14.44 30.09
C ALA A 47 9.10 13.88 30.93
N GLY A 48 9.06 12.55 31.09
CA GLY A 48 8.01 11.85 31.83
C GLY A 48 6.79 11.43 31.00
N ALA A 49 6.68 11.87 29.74
CA ALA A 49 5.61 11.39 28.86
C ALA A 49 5.85 9.95 28.40
N LEU A 50 4.77 9.17 28.28
CA LEU A 50 4.80 7.81 27.78
C LEU A 50 4.89 7.82 26.25
N LEU A 51 5.88 7.12 25.68
CA LEU A 51 5.98 6.89 24.26
C LEU A 51 5.47 5.50 23.88
N LEU A 52 4.44 5.44 23.05
CA LEU A 52 3.95 4.22 22.40
C LEU A 52 4.50 4.14 20.98
N LYS A 53 5.15 3.05 20.64
CA LYS A 53 5.71 2.81 19.32
C LYS A 53 4.84 1.85 18.53
N GLY A 54 4.43 2.25 17.32
CA GLY A 54 3.73 1.38 16.39
C GLY A 54 4.39 1.36 15.01
N ALA A 55 4.19 0.28 14.27
CA ALA A 55 4.62 0.21 12.87
C ALA A 55 3.74 -0.73 12.05
N GLY A 56 3.67 -0.51 10.74
CA GLY A 56 3.02 -1.47 9.86
C GLY A 56 2.32 -0.87 8.66
N ALA A 57 1.10 -1.33 8.45
CA ALA A 57 0.29 -1.05 7.27
C ALA A 57 0.26 0.43 6.89
N THR A 58 0.42 0.70 5.59
CA THR A 58 0.29 2.05 5.04
C THR A 58 -1.16 2.39 4.69
N PHE A 59 -1.99 1.38 4.44
CA PHE A 59 -3.40 1.57 4.11
C PHE A 59 -4.13 2.41 5.18
N PRO A 60 -4.13 2.09 6.49
CA PRO A 60 -4.83 2.88 7.50
C PRO A 60 -4.06 4.13 7.97
N SER A 61 -2.88 4.42 7.42
CA SER A 61 -1.95 5.41 7.99
C SER A 61 -2.52 6.83 8.09
N LEU A 62 -3.39 7.24 7.16
CA LEU A 62 -4.05 8.55 7.21
C LEU A 62 -5.01 8.64 8.40
N LEU A 63 -5.78 7.57 8.65
CA LEU A 63 -6.68 7.49 9.79
C LEU A 63 -5.89 7.42 11.11
N TYR A 64 -4.84 6.59 11.17
CA TYR A 64 -4.00 6.48 12.36
C TYR A 64 -3.33 7.81 12.72
N LYS A 65 -2.83 8.54 11.71
CA LYS A 65 -2.29 9.89 11.92
C LYS A 65 -3.34 10.83 12.53
N ARG A 66 -4.58 10.77 12.05
CA ARG A 66 -5.69 11.55 12.58
C ARG A 66 -6.06 11.13 14.01
N TRP A 67 -6.18 9.84 14.25
CA TRP A 67 -6.47 9.29 15.58
C TRP A 67 -5.41 9.69 16.60
N PHE A 68 -4.15 9.45 16.31
CA PHE A 68 -3.06 9.72 17.26
C PHE A 68 -2.88 11.20 17.55
N SER A 69 -3.15 12.06 16.58
CA SER A 69 -3.19 13.50 16.82
C SER A 69 -4.36 13.89 17.74
N ALA A 70 -5.58 13.45 17.44
CA ALA A 70 -6.76 13.77 18.24
C ALA A 70 -6.69 13.16 19.65
N TYR A 71 -6.18 11.93 19.78
CA TYR A 71 -5.98 11.30 21.08
C TYR A 71 -4.97 12.07 21.95
N ARG A 72 -3.85 12.49 21.38
CA ARG A 72 -2.84 13.27 22.08
C ARG A 72 -3.37 14.62 22.57
N ASP A 73 -4.25 15.27 21.80
CA ASP A 73 -4.85 16.54 22.22
C ASP A 73 -5.67 16.40 23.52
N ALA A 74 -6.27 15.22 23.74
CA ALA A 74 -6.99 14.88 24.96
C ALA A 74 -6.10 14.22 26.06
N HIS A 75 -4.95 13.63 25.63
CA HIS A 75 -4.03 12.88 26.50
C HIS A 75 -2.58 13.35 26.27
N PRO A 76 -2.21 14.57 26.73
CA PRO A 76 -0.92 15.21 26.39
C PRO A 76 0.31 14.46 26.94
N ASP A 77 0.13 13.58 27.92
CA ASP A 77 1.20 12.76 28.48
C ASP A 77 1.46 11.46 27.71
N THR A 78 0.69 11.19 26.63
CA THR A 78 0.83 9.98 25.81
C THR A 78 1.21 10.37 24.38
N TYR A 79 2.40 9.95 23.96
CA TYR A 79 2.91 10.16 22.61
C TYR A 79 2.86 8.85 21.81
N ILE A 80 2.34 8.92 20.59
CA ILE A 80 2.26 7.76 19.70
C ILE A 80 3.13 8.05 18.47
N LYS A 81 4.12 7.21 18.25
CA LYS A 81 4.95 7.23 17.03
C LYS A 81 4.59 6.02 16.18
N TYR A 82 4.06 6.26 14.99
CA TYR A 82 3.70 5.20 14.05
C TYR A 82 4.53 5.29 12.77
N ALA A 83 5.21 4.20 12.42
CA ALA A 83 5.97 4.07 11.19
C ALA A 83 5.16 3.29 10.14
N ALA A 84 4.69 3.97 9.10
CA ALA A 84 3.95 3.37 7.98
C ALA A 84 4.93 2.69 7.00
N VAL A 85 5.39 1.49 7.33
CA VAL A 85 6.46 0.75 6.64
C VAL A 85 5.96 -0.42 5.80
N GLY A 86 4.66 -0.69 5.83
CA GLY A 86 4.00 -1.83 5.18
C GLY A 86 3.69 -2.96 6.17
N SER A 87 2.65 -3.73 5.84
CA SER A 87 2.12 -4.80 6.72
C SER A 87 3.15 -5.86 7.06
N GLY A 88 3.96 -6.28 6.07
CA GLY A 88 4.99 -7.30 6.28
C GLY A 88 6.02 -6.87 7.32
N GLU A 89 6.55 -5.66 7.18
CA GLU A 89 7.50 -5.08 8.14
C GLU A 89 6.86 -4.83 9.50
N GLY A 90 5.59 -4.39 9.53
CA GLY A 90 4.83 -4.21 10.76
C GLY A 90 4.69 -5.48 11.59
N VAL A 91 4.35 -6.59 10.93
CA VAL A 91 4.28 -7.92 11.56
C VAL A 91 5.65 -8.34 12.09
N LEU A 92 6.74 -8.16 11.32
CA LEU A 92 8.09 -8.51 11.75
C LEU A 92 8.52 -7.71 12.99
N ARG A 93 8.30 -6.39 13.01
CA ARG A 93 8.62 -5.53 14.16
C ARG A 93 7.79 -5.86 15.38
N PHE A 94 6.54 -6.22 15.18
CA PHE A 94 5.65 -6.67 16.27
C PHE A 94 6.10 -8.03 16.84
N ILE A 95 6.44 -9.01 16.01
CA ILE A 95 6.97 -10.31 16.47
C ILE A 95 8.29 -10.09 17.25
N GLY A 96 9.16 -9.21 16.78
CA GLY A 96 10.39 -8.83 17.46
C GLY A 96 11.53 -9.85 17.33
N LYS A 97 11.35 -10.97 16.59
CA LYS A 97 12.42 -11.94 16.35
C LYS A 97 13.33 -11.50 15.21
N ASN A 98 14.65 -11.55 15.43
CA ASN A 98 15.66 -11.15 14.44
C ASN A 98 15.54 -9.68 13.97
N ILE A 99 14.99 -8.82 14.80
CA ILE A 99 14.85 -7.39 14.60
C ILE A 99 15.68 -6.67 15.66
N ASP A 100 16.37 -5.59 15.27
CA ASP A 100 17.05 -4.72 16.23
C ASP A 100 16.03 -4.24 17.29
N GLN A 101 16.42 -4.30 18.56
CA GLN A 101 15.54 -3.92 19.66
C GLN A 101 14.94 -2.51 19.53
N LYS A 102 15.69 -1.58 18.91
CA LYS A 102 15.20 -0.23 18.64
C LYS A 102 14.05 -0.17 17.63
N GLU A 103 13.95 -1.19 16.75
CA GLU A 103 12.91 -1.34 15.73
C GLU A 103 11.69 -2.10 16.25
N GLN A 104 11.77 -2.74 17.41
CA GLN A 104 10.63 -3.39 18.04
C GLN A 104 9.59 -2.37 18.46
N VAL A 105 8.32 -2.77 18.39
CA VAL A 105 7.18 -1.89 18.62
C VAL A 105 6.24 -2.45 19.69
N ASP A 106 5.51 -1.54 20.33
CA ASP A 106 4.49 -1.90 21.31
C ASP A 106 3.21 -2.45 20.63
N PHE A 107 2.92 -1.97 19.40
CA PHE A 107 1.82 -2.47 18.58
C PHE A 107 2.20 -2.52 17.11
N GLY A 108 1.64 -3.48 16.39
CA GLY A 108 1.77 -3.58 14.94
C GLY A 108 0.50 -3.16 14.19
N ALA A 109 0.57 -3.05 12.86
CA ALA A 109 -0.61 -2.94 12.03
C ALA A 109 -0.44 -3.70 10.70
N SER A 110 -1.52 -4.34 10.25
CA SER A 110 -1.51 -5.12 9.01
C SER A 110 -2.90 -5.19 8.37
N ASP A 111 -2.98 -5.07 7.04
CA ASP A 111 -4.21 -5.31 6.28
C ASP A 111 -4.30 -6.76 5.78
N ALA A 112 -3.36 -7.60 6.19
CA ALA A 112 -3.44 -9.05 6.10
C ALA A 112 -3.30 -9.61 7.52
N ALA A 113 -4.34 -10.27 8.04
CA ALA A 113 -4.26 -10.88 9.36
C ALA A 113 -3.10 -11.87 9.42
N MET A 114 -2.42 -11.94 10.58
CA MET A 114 -1.31 -12.86 10.79
C MET A 114 -1.76 -14.31 10.55
N ASN A 115 -0.96 -15.06 9.83
CA ASN A 115 -1.17 -16.50 9.65
C ASN A 115 -0.68 -17.29 10.89
N ASP A 116 -0.98 -18.59 10.94
CA ASP A 116 -0.67 -19.41 12.10
C ASP A 116 0.84 -19.52 12.40
N ASN A 117 1.68 -19.50 11.34
CA ASN A 117 3.14 -19.46 11.53
C ASN A 117 3.60 -18.17 12.17
N GLN A 118 3.03 -17.02 11.77
CA GLN A 118 3.35 -15.71 12.35
C GLN A 118 2.85 -15.62 13.80
N LEU A 119 1.65 -16.17 14.09
CA LEU A 119 1.14 -16.28 15.46
C LEU A 119 2.05 -17.14 16.34
N ALA A 120 2.50 -18.29 15.85
CA ALA A 120 3.45 -19.15 16.57
C ALA A 120 4.79 -18.42 16.82
N GLN A 121 5.28 -17.64 15.84
CA GLN A 121 6.47 -16.82 16.02
C GLN A 121 6.29 -15.72 17.06
N ALA A 122 5.08 -15.20 17.24
CA ALA A 122 4.71 -14.28 18.30
C ALA A 122 4.38 -15.00 19.62
N ASN A 123 4.75 -16.28 19.79
CA ASN A 123 4.46 -17.12 20.94
C ASN A 123 2.95 -17.27 21.23
N ASN A 124 2.09 -17.12 20.22
CA ASN A 124 0.63 -17.07 20.33
C ASN A 124 0.10 -15.98 21.29
N ASP A 125 0.92 -14.95 21.50
CA ASP A 125 0.63 -13.79 22.36
C ASP A 125 0.00 -12.61 21.59
N ALA A 126 -0.38 -12.80 20.34
CA ALA A 126 -0.96 -11.75 19.50
C ALA A 126 -2.50 -11.75 19.57
N LEU A 127 -3.07 -10.55 19.72
CA LEU A 127 -4.45 -10.20 19.42
C LEU A 127 -4.50 -9.44 18.10
N MET A 128 -5.37 -9.84 17.21
CA MET A 128 -5.62 -9.12 15.94
C MET A 128 -6.94 -8.37 16.06
N ILE A 129 -6.86 -7.06 16.18
CA ILE A 129 -8.00 -6.19 16.44
C ILE A 129 -8.37 -5.48 15.14
N PRO A 130 -9.50 -5.81 14.48
CA PRO A 130 -10.00 -4.99 13.39
C PRO A 130 -10.15 -3.55 13.87
N ALA A 131 -9.50 -2.60 13.21
CA ALA A 131 -9.48 -1.20 13.62
C ALA A 131 -10.29 -0.32 12.67
N THR A 132 -10.25 -0.62 11.39
CA THR A 132 -10.99 0.06 10.33
C THR A 132 -11.09 -0.86 9.13
N ALA A 133 -11.78 -0.42 8.09
CA ALA A 133 -11.88 -1.13 6.82
C ALA A 133 -11.96 -0.14 5.66
N GLY A 134 -11.90 -0.64 4.44
CA GLY A 134 -12.05 0.18 3.25
C GLY A 134 -11.84 -0.61 1.96
N CYS A 135 -11.83 0.10 0.84
CA CYS A 135 -11.66 -0.49 -0.48
C CYS A 135 -10.26 -0.24 -1.05
N VAL A 136 -9.81 -1.18 -1.87
CA VAL A 136 -8.64 -1.03 -2.71
C VAL A 136 -9.10 -0.73 -4.13
N VAL A 137 -8.74 0.44 -4.65
CA VAL A 137 -9.16 0.90 -5.98
C VAL A 137 -8.04 0.70 -7.01
N LEU A 138 -8.44 0.55 -8.27
CA LEU A 138 -7.53 0.57 -9.40
C LEU A 138 -7.47 2.00 -9.95
N ALA A 139 -6.51 2.77 -9.45
CA ALA A 139 -6.27 4.14 -9.88
C ALA A 139 -5.49 4.16 -11.20
N TYR A 140 -5.81 5.11 -12.08
CA TYR A 140 -5.18 5.23 -13.39
C TYR A 140 -4.84 6.68 -13.76
N ASN A 141 -3.98 6.83 -14.75
CA ASN A 141 -3.60 8.13 -15.32
C ASN A 141 -3.74 8.11 -16.85
N LEU A 142 -4.84 8.67 -17.33
CA LEU A 142 -5.15 8.82 -18.76
C LEU A 142 -5.49 10.28 -19.08
N PRO A 143 -4.48 11.15 -19.25
CA PRO A 143 -4.71 12.56 -19.52
C PRO A 143 -5.49 12.78 -20.82
N GLY A 144 -6.45 13.69 -20.77
CA GLY A 144 -7.35 13.97 -21.90
C GLY A 144 -8.53 12.99 -22.05
N TYR A 145 -8.58 11.93 -21.26
CA TYR A 145 -9.77 11.11 -21.13
C TYR A 145 -10.68 11.71 -20.04
N GLN A 146 -11.90 12.02 -20.44
CA GLN A 146 -12.93 12.47 -19.50
C GLN A 146 -14.05 11.42 -19.47
N GLY A 147 -14.15 10.71 -18.39
CA GLY A 147 -15.20 9.70 -18.22
C GLY A 147 -14.81 8.61 -17.25
N GLU A 148 -15.72 7.70 -17.07
CA GLU A 148 -15.55 6.55 -16.19
C GLU A 148 -15.02 5.37 -16.99
N ILE A 149 -13.91 4.78 -16.56
CA ILE A 149 -13.41 3.52 -17.09
C ILE A 149 -13.97 2.36 -16.28
N LYS A 150 -14.62 1.43 -16.99
CA LYS A 150 -15.11 0.17 -16.45
C LYS A 150 -14.12 -0.94 -16.76
N LEU A 151 -13.74 -1.71 -15.76
CA LEU A 151 -12.89 -2.89 -15.93
C LEU A 151 -13.68 -4.13 -15.50
N SER A 152 -13.88 -5.05 -16.45
CA SER A 152 -14.43 -6.36 -16.13
C SER A 152 -13.43 -7.18 -15.29
N ARG A 153 -13.92 -8.17 -14.55
CA ARG A 153 -13.10 -9.14 -13.78
C ARG A 153 -11.98 -9.72 -14.66
N LYS A 154 -12.33 -10.10 -15.90
CA LYS A 154 -11.35 -10.58 -16.89
C LYS A 154 -10.35 -9.51 -17.29
N ALA A 155 -10.78 -8.25 -17.42
CA ALA A 155 -9.91 -7.16 -17.84
C ALA A 155 -8.83 -6.86 -16.80
N TYR A 156 -9.21 -6.61 -15.54
CA TYR A 156 -8.19 -6.25 -14.55
C TYR A 156 -7.32 -7.43 -14.13
N ALA A 157 -7.85 -8.66 -14.10
CA ALA A 157 -7.01 -9.84 -13.92
C ALA A 157 -5.99 -10.00 -15.07
N GLY A 158 -6.42 -9.86 -16.33
CA GLY A 158 -5.54 -9.94 -17.50
C GLY A 158 -4.47 -8.86 -17.55
N ILE A 159 -4.79 -7.64 -17.09
CA ILE A 159 -3.79 -6.56 -17.00
C ILE A 159 -2.67 -6.93 -16.01
N PHE A 160 -3.02 -7.38 -14.81
CA PHE A 160 -2.02 -7.72 -13.80
C PHE A 160 -1.33 -9.07 -14.04
N LEU A 161 -1.90 -9.94 -14.90
CA LEU A 161 -1.22 -11.10 -15.47
C LEU A 161 -0.22 -10.74 -16.58
N GLY A 162 -0.27 -9.49 -17.11
CA GLY A 162 0.53 -9.04 -18.25
C GLY A 162 0.00 -9.53 -19.61
N GLU A 163 -1.22 -10.03 -19.65
CA GLU A 163 -1.90 -10.52 -20.88
C GLU A 163 -2.56 -9.37 -21.65
N ILE A 164 -3.11 -8.38 -20.92
CA ILE A 164 -3.68 -7.15 -21.47
C ILE A 164 -2.69 -6.01 -21.24
N THR A 165 -2.17 -5.46 -22.33
CA THR A 165 -1.07 -4.48 -22.26
C THR A 165 -1.42 -3.12 -22.85
N ARG A 166 -2.64 -2.93 -23.36
CA ARG A 166 -3.09 -1.67 -23.97
C ARG A 166 -4.47 -1.28 -23.48
N TRP A 167 -4.70 0.03 -23.33
CA TRP A 167 -6.00 0.56 -22.89
C TRP A 167 -7.12 0.30 -23.89
N ASN A 168 -6.84 0.26 -25.18
CA ASN A 168 -7.82 -0.05 -26.22
C ASN A 168 -7.96 -1.54 -26.53
N ASP A 169 -7.53 -2.42 -25.62
CA ASP A 169 -7.75 -3.86 -25.76
C ASP A 169 -9.26 -4.17 -25.89
N PRO A 170 -9.64 -5.11 -26.79
CA PRO A 170 -11.04 -5.48 -27.00
C PRO A 170 -11.78 -5.88 -25.72
N ILE A 171 -11.11 -6.50 -24.75
CA ILE A 171 -11.71 -6.89 -23.47
C ILE A 171 -12.09 -5.66 -22.63
N ILE A 172 -11.23 -4.62 -22.63
CA ILE A 172 -11.54 -3.36 -21.95
C ILE A 172 -12.63 -2.61 -22.73
N ALA A 173 -12.52 -2.54 -24.05
CA ALA A 173 -13.48 -1.84 -24.92
C ALA A 173 -14.89 -2.42 -24.79
N ALA A 174 -15.04 -3.73 -24.64
CA ALA A 174 -16.33 -4.40 -24.45
C ALA A 174 -17.10 -3.91 -23.21
N ALA A 175 -16.39 -3.54 -22.14
CA ALA A 175 -16.99 -2.98 -20.93
C ALA A 175 -17.29 -1.47 -21.04
N ASN A 176 -16.81 -0.80 -22.11
CA ASN A 176 -16.90 0.63 -22.31
C ASN A 176 -17.48 0.98 -23.71
N PRO A 177 -18.72 0.54 -24.03
CA PRO A 177 -19.30 0.77 -25.34
C PRO A 177 -19.44 2.27 -25.63
N GLY A 178 -19.09 2.68 -26.86
CA GLY A 178 -19.15 4.07 -27.30
C GLY A 178 -17.97 4.95 -26.82
N VAL A 179 -17.08 4.42 -26.01
CA VAL A 179 -15.89 5.11 -25.50
C VAL A 179 -14.70 4.86 -26.42
N LYS A 180 -14.04 5.92 -26.89
CA LYS A 180 -12.78 5.82 -27.66
C LYS A 180 -11.60 5.73 -26.70
N LEU A 181 -11.24 4.52 -26.32
CA LEU A 181 -10.06 4.26 -25.49
C LEU A 181 -8.76 4.55 -26.27
N PRO A 182 -7.73 5.14 -25.63
CA PRO A 182 -6.49 5.47 -26.30
C PRO A 182 -5.67 4.20 -26.61
N ASN A 183 -4.97 4.19 -27.75
CA ASN A 183 -3.99 3.17 -28.06
C ASN A 183 -2.68 3.43 -27.29
N LEU A 184 -2.75 3.29 -25.96
CA LEU A 184 -1.67 3.58 -25.03
C LEU A 184 -1.31 2.30 -24.26
N THR A 185 -0.02 2.09 -24.03
CA THR A 185 0.46 0.97 -23.23
C THR A 185 0.03 1.14 -21.78
N ILE A 186 -0.48 0.07 -21.16
CA ILE A 186 -0.73 0.01 -19.72
C ILE A 186 0.57 -0.31 -19.00
N VAL A 187 0.95 0.52 -18.06
CA VAL A 187 2.07 0.27 -17.14
C VAL A 187 1.52 0.07 -15.74
N THR A 188 1.68 -1.12 -15.19
CA THR A 188 1.19 -1.39 -13.84
C THR A 188 2.07 -0.73 -12.78
N ALA A 189 1.48 -0.13 -11.76
CA ALA A 189 2.15 0.42 -10.59
C ALA A 189 1.81 -0.45 -9.37
N VAL A 190 2.84 -1.03 -8.74
CA VAL A 190 2.69 -2.07 -7.72
C VAL A 190 3.55 -1.81 -6.51
N ARG A 191 3.29 -2.52 -5.42
CA ARG A 191 4.06 -2.42 -4.17
C ARG A 191 5.39 -3.17 -4.28
N SER A 192 6.45 -2.55 -3.73
CA SER A 192 7.78 -3.15 -3.59
C SER A 192 8.05 -3.70 -2.18
N ASP A 193 7.19 -3.40 -1.23
CA ASP A 193 7.25 -3.83 0.18
C ASP A 193 6.20 -4.91 0.48
N GLY A 194 6.33 -5.60 1.59
CA GLY A 194 5.32 -6.53 2.10
C GLY A 194 4.04 -5.77 2.49
N SER A 195 2.97 -5.91 1.70
CA SER A 195 1.79 -5.05 1.73
C SER A 195 0.50 -5.82 1.95
N GLY A 196 -0.29 -5.41 2.95
CA GLY A 196 -1.64 -5.92 3.12
C GLY A 196 -2.59 -5.46 2.02
N THR A 197 -2.37 -4.26 1.43
CA THR A 197 -3.12 -3.81 0.25
C THR A 197 -2.85 -4.72 -0.95
N THR A 198 -1.60 -5.17 -1.14
CA THR A 198 -1.27 -6.22 -2.13
C THR A 198 -2.01 -7.51 -1.83
N PHE A 199 -2.05 -7.92 -0.55
CA PHE A 199 -2.77 -9.14 -0.14
C PHE A 199 -4.27 -9.03 -0.47
N ALA A 200 -4.93 -7.94 -0.10
CA ALA A 200 -6.37 -7.73 -0.40
C ALA A 200 -6.65 -7.80 -1.89
N PHE A 201 -5.83 -7.14 -2.71
CA PHE A 201 -5.96 -7.16 -4.16
C PHE A 201 -5.71 -8.55 -4.75
N THR A 202 -4.64 -9.22 -4.36
CA THR A 202 -4.29 -10.55 -4.89
C THR A 202 -5.21 -11.66 -4.41
N ASN A 203 -5.80 -11.50 -3.22
CA ASN A 203 -6.85 -12.39 -2.71
C ASN A 203 -8.13 -12.30 -3.57
N ASN A 204 -8.46 -11.10 -4.06
CA ASN A 204 -9.53 -10.95 -5.05
C ASN A 204 -9.14 -11.55 -6.40
N LEU A 205 -7.93 -11.30 -6.91
CA LEU A 205 -7.44 -11.90 -8.16
C LEU A 205 -7.45 -13.43 -8.11
N ASP A 206 -7.10 -14.02 -6.96
CA ASP A 206 -7.14 -15.46 -6.73
C ASP A 206 -8.56 -16.02 -6.82
N ALA A 207 -9.53 -15.29 -6.28
CA ALA A 207 -10.94 -15.71 -6.32
C ALA A 207 -11.55 -15.63 -7.72
N ILE A 208 -11.08 -14.72 -8.58
CA ILE A 208 -11.70 -14.44 -9.88
C ILE A 208 -10.97 -15.02 -11.09
N SER A 209 -9.73 -15.52 -10.91
CA SER A 209 -8.86 -15.98 -12.01
C SER A 209 -8.10 -17.25 -11.65
N ASP A 210 -8.45 -18.37 -12.30
CA ASP A 210 -7.73 -19.63 -12.13
C ASP A 210 -6.26 -19.53 -12.60
N THR A 211 -6.00 -18.70 -13.62
CA THR A 211 -4.63 -18.43 -14.09
C THR A 211 -3.83 -17.72 -13.00
N TRP A 212 -4.43 -16.73 -12.33
CA TRP A 212 -3.75 -16.05 -11.21
C TRP A 212 -3.48 -17.03 -10.07
N ARG A 213 -4.50 -17.79 -9.67
CA ARG A 213 -4.40 -18.79 -8.60
C ARG A 213 -3.28 -19.80 -8.85
N ALA A 214 -3.18 -20.32 -10.06
CA ALA A 214 -2.16 -21.30 -10.44
C ALA A 214 -0.73 -20.73 -10.47
N ARG A 215 -0.57 -19.41 -10.79
CA ARG A 215 0.75 -18.79 -10.98
C ARG A 215 1.27 -18.07 -9.75
N PHE A 216 0.43 -17.41 -8.99
CA PHE A 216 0.83 -16.47 -7.95
C PHE A 216 0.12 -16.70 -6.61
N GLY A 217 -1.19 -16.97 -6.62
CA GLY A 217 -2.02 -16.99 -5.41
C GLY A 217 -2.12 -15.65 -4.69
N PRO A 218 -2.74 -15.61 -3.49
CA PRO A 218 -2.77 -14.41 -2.66
C PRO A 218 -1.43 -14.22 -1.92
N GLY A 219 -0.95 -12.98 -1.80
CA GLY A 219 0.30 -12.71 -1.12
C GLY A 219 0.51 -11.23 -0.77
N THR A 220 1.31 -10.98 0.25
CA THR A 220 1.71 -9.62 0.63
C THR A 220 2.83 -9.07 -0.25
N LEU A 221 3.56 -9.93 -0.92
CA LEU A 221 4.65 -9.62 -1.85
C LEU A 221 4.57 -10.57 -3.05
N ILE A 222 4.48 -10.02 -4.24
CA ILE A 222 4.32 -10.75 -5.50
C ILE A 222 5.49 -10.46 -6.43
N ASN A 223 5.95 -11.48 -7.13
CA ASN A 223 6.84 -11.30 -8.26
C ASN A 223 6.02 -10.95 -9.50
N TRP A 224 5.64 -9.67 -9.62
CA TRP A 224 4.76 -9.18 -10.67
C TRP A 224 5.35 -9.40 -12.06
N PRO A 225 4.53 -9.85 -13.02
CA PRO A 225 4.98 -10.02 -14.40
C PRO A 225 5.25 -8.68 -15.10
N GLY A 226 6.03 -8.74 -16.18
CA GLY A 226 6.31 -7.58 -17.01
C GLY A 226 7.18 -6.50 -16.33
N ASN A 227 7.09 -5.28 -16.84
CA ASN A 227 7.85 -4.12 -16.40
C ASN A 227 7.02 -3.26 -15.43
N ALA A 228 6.46 -3.85 -14.38
CA ALA A 228 5.70 -3.12 -13.38
C ALA A 228 6.58 -2.09 -12.66
N MET A 229 6.11 -0.85 -12.58
CA MET A 229 6.71 0.16 -11.71
C MET A 229 6.48 -0.21 -10.24
N ARG A 230 7.47 0.02 -9.39
CA ARG A 230 7.45 -0.44 -8.00
C ARG A 230 7.69 0.71 -7.03
N ALA A 231 6.85 0.84 -6.01
CA ALA A 231 7.02 1.82 -4.95
C ALA A 231 6.65 1.25 -3.58
N LYS A 232 7.22 1.83 -2.52
CA LYS A 232 6.85 1.52 -1.13
C LYS A 232 5.57 2.27 -0.75
N GLY A 233 4.70 1.59 -0.02
CA GLY A 233 3.48 2.16 0.54
C GLY A 233 2.40 2.54 -0.47
N ASN A 234 1.20 2.83 0.03
CA ASN A 234 0.09 3.34 -0.79
C ASN A 234 0.43 4.70 -1.41
N GLU A 235 1.08 5.58 -0.65
CA GLU A 235 1.49 6.91 -1.11
C GLU A 235 2.48 6.83 -2.28
N GLY A 236 3.45 5.92 -2.21
CA GLY A 236 4.41 5.71 -3.29
C GLY A 236 3.76 5.22 -4.58
N VAL A 237 2.82 4.25 -4.50
CA VAL A 237 2.09 3.76 -5.68
C VAL A 237 1.18 4.85 -6.23
N ALA A 238 0.44 5.59 -5.38
CA ALA A 238 -0.38 6.71 -5.82
C ALA A 238 0.44 7.78 -6.55
N GLY A 239 1.62 8.13 -6.04
CA GLY A 239 2.55 9.07 -6.69
C GLY A 239 3.13 8.55 -8.01
N LEU A 240 3.33 7.23 -8.18
CA LEU A 240 3.70 6.65 -9.48
C LEU A 240 2.57 6.79 -10.49
N VAL A 241 1.33 6.49 -10.09
CA VAL A 241 0.17 6.63 -10.95
C VAL A 241 -0.02 8.09 -11.37
N GLU A 242 0.03 9.04 -10.44
CA GLU A 242 -0.10 10.47 -10.70
C GLU A 242 0.87 10.96 -11.79
N LYS A 243 2.13 10.49 -11.74
CA LYS A 243 3.21 10.98 -12.61
C LYS A 243 3.38 10.21 -13.91
N SER A 244 2.77 9.04 -14.05
CA SER A 244 3.04 8.13 -15.17
C SER A 244 1.82 7.96 -16.06
N VAL A 245 1.87 8.58 -17.25
CA VAL A 245 0.81 8.47 -18.25
C VAL A 245 0.63 7.02 -18.72
N GLY A 246 -0.61 6.55 -18.76
CA GLY A 246 -0.97 5.18 -19.13
C GLY A 246 -0.87 4.19 -17.98
N SER A 247 -0.54 4.63 -16.78
CA SER A 247 -0.42 3.73 -15.64
C SER A 247 -1.76 3.29 -15.06
N LEU A 248 -1.73 2.12 -14.43
CA LEU A 248 -2.79 1.55 -13.60
C LEU A 248 -2.15 0.96 -12.33
N GLY A 249 -2.60 1.37 -11.16
CA GLY A 249 -2.08 0.87 -9.88
C GLY A 249 -3.19 0.62 -8.87
N TYR A 250 -2.95 -0.30 -7.93
CA TYR A 250 -3.87 -0.55 -6.82
C TYR A 250 -3.43 0.22 -5.56
N VAL A 251 -4.36 0.95 -4.97
CA VAL A 251 -4.15 1.75 -3.76
C VAL A 251 -5.42 1.77 -2.90
N GLY A 252 -5.29 2.13 -1.63
CA GLY A 252 -6.46 2.45 -0.81
C GLY A 252 -7.25 3.62 -1.41
N TYR A 253 -8.57 3.53 -1.33
CA TYR A 253 -9.49 4.53 -1.88
C TYR A 253 -9.21 5.94 -1.38
N GLU A 254 -8.88 6.08 -0.11
CA GLU A 254 -8.53 7.33 0.55
C GLU A 254 -7.30 8.02 -0.06
N PHE A 255 -6.30 7.25 -0.52
CA PHE A 255 -5.11 7.81 -1.19
C PHE A 255 -5.47 8.35 -2.57
N ALA A 256 -6.26 7.62 -3.35
CA ALA A 256 -6.72 8.10 -4.65
C ALA A 256 -7.53 9.38 -4.52
N ARG A 257 -8.49 9.42 -3.56
CA ARG A 257 -9.30 10.62 -3.28
C ARG A 257 -8.45 11.82 -2.87
N ARG A 258 -7.49 11.64 -1.98
CA ARG A 258 -6.69 12.73 -1.41
C ARG A 258 -5.92 13.53 -2.46
N ILE A 259 -5.43 12.86 -3.51
CA ILE A 259 -4.66 13.52 -4.57
C ILE A 259 -5.43 13.63 -5.88
N GLY A 260 -6.72 13.28 -5.90
CA GLY A 260 -7.59 13.46 -7.06
C GLY A 260 -7.28 12.52 -8.23
N LEU A 261 -6.81 11.30 -7.97
CA LEU A 261 -6.62 10.30 -9.03
C LEU A 261 -7.96 9.79 -9.55
N ASP A 262 -8.03 9.58 -10.84
CA ASP A 262 -9.10 8.77 -11.43
C ASP A 262 -8.93 7.30 -11.04
N TYR A 263 -10.04 6.60 -10.88
CA TYR A 263 -10.08 5.18 -10.55
C TYR A 263 -11.21 4.47 -11.31
N ALA A 264 -10.96 3.21 -11.64
CA ALA A 264 -11.88 2.40 -12.42
C ALA A 264 -13.11 1.96 -11.60
N THR A 265 -14.24 1.87 -12.29
CA THR A 265 -15.41 1.14 -11.83
C THR A 265 -15.20 -0.34 -12.15
N LEU A 266 -15.35 -1.21 -11.16
CA LEU A 266 -15.01 -2.63 -11.29
C LEU A 266 -16.26 -3.50 -11.35
N GLU A 267 -16.20 -4.53 -12.20
CA GLU A 267 -17.22 -5.58 -12.23
C GLU A 267 -17.11 -6.45 -10.98
N ASN A 268 -18.22 -6.59 -10.25
CA ASN A 268 -18.31 -7.43 -9.07
C ASN A 268 -18.80 -8.86 -9.41
N LYS A 269 -18.95 -9.70 -8.38
CA LYS A 269 -19.38 -11.09 -8.50
C LYS A 269 -20.75 -11.25 -9.18
N ASP A 270 -21.66 -10.29 -8.99
CA ASP A 270 -23.01 -10.29 -9.54
C ASP A 270 -23.07 -9.67 -10.96
N GLY A 271 -21.88 -9.42 -11.60
CA GLY A 271 -21.78 -8.83 -12.93
C GLY A 271 -22.16 -7.35 -12.99
N LYS A 272 -22.20 -6.65 -11.84
CA LYS A 272 -22.47 -5.22 -11.76
C LYS A 272 -21.18 -4.44 -11.75
N TYR A 273 -21.15 -3.29 -12.43
CA TYR A 273 -20.05 -2.35 -12.38
C TYR A 273 -20.27 -1.39 -11.21
N VAL A 274 -19.46 -1.50 -10.18
CA VAL A 274 -19.60 -0.78 -8.92
C VAL A 274 -18.46 0.21 -8.72
N LYS A 275 -18.80 1.46 -8.37
CA LYS A 275 -17.83 2.49 -7.97
C LYS A 275 -17.43 2.31 -6.51
N PRO A 276 -16.19 2.65 -6.13
CA PRO A 276 -15.84 2.71 -4.73
C PRO A 276 -16.57 3.88 -4.06
N SER A 277 -17.17 3.58 -2.93
CA SER A 277 -17.79 4.52 -2.01
C SER A 277 -17.78 3.90 -0.62
N GLU A 278 -17.93 4.68 0.43
CA GLU A 278 -18.07 4.14 1.78
C GLU A 278 -19.21 3.09 1.84
N GLN A 279 -20.37 3.41 1.23
CA GLN A 279 -21.51 2.51 1.20
C GLN A 279 -21.22 1.18 0.48
N ASN A 280 -20.59 1.24 -0.70
CA ASN A 280 -20.32 0.03 -1.50
C ASN A 280 -19.19 -0.81 -0.90
N CYS A 281 -18.25 -0.16 -0.21
CA CYS A 281 -17.23 -0.85 0.58
C CYS A 281 -17.84 -1.51 1.83
N ALA A 282 -18.75 -0.82 2.52
CA ALA A 282 -19.48 -1.39 3.66
C ALA A 282 -20.34 -2.58 3.25
N ALA A 283 -21.02 -2.50 2.10
CA ALA A 283 -21.80 -3.62 1.55
C ALA A 283 -20.93 -4.85 1.29
N ALA A 284 -19.73 -4.65 0.73
CA ALA A 284 -18.77 -5.74 0.53
C ALA A 284 -18.33 -6.40 1.84
N LEU A 285 -18.03 -5.61 2.87
CA LEU A 285 -17.63 -6.11 4.19
C LEU A 285 -18.77 -6.84 4.91
N ALA A 286 -20.01 -6.39 4.73
CA ALA A 286 -21.19 -7.01 5.33
C ALA A 286 -21.58 -8.34 4.65
N SER A 287 -20.98 -8.69 3.49
CA SER A 287 -21.23 -9.95 2.80
C SER A 287 -20.79 -11.20 3.55
N SER A 288 -19.99 -11.02 4.62
CA SER A 288 -19.43 -12.10 5.43
C SER A 288 -19.44 -11.73 6.91
N GLU A 289 -19.72 -12.69 7.77
CA GLU A 289 -19.72 -12.48 9.21
C GLU A 289 -18.28 -12.55 9.78
N MET A 290 -17.94 -11.61 10.67
CA MET A 290 -16.65 -11.61 11.38
C MET A 290 -16.59 -12.77 12.38
N PRO A 291 -15.67 -13.73 12.22
CA PRO A 291 -15.54 -14.87 13.12
C PRO A 291 -14.98 -14.44 14.50
N GLU A 292 -15.08 -15.34 15.49
CA GLU A 292 -14.61 -15.06 16.86
C GLU A 292 -13.11 -14.77 16.95
N ASN A 293 -12.30 -15.36 16.07
CA ASN A 293 -10.86 -15.10 16.00
C ASN A 293 -10.50 -13.79 15.28
N LEU A 294 -11.49 -13.01 14.86
CA LEU A 294 -11.37 -11.71 14.19
C LEU A 294 -10.52 -11.73 12.89
N ARG A 295 -10.36 -12.89 12.26
CA ARG A 295 -9.60 -13.08 11.01
C ARG A 295 -10.55 -13.31 9.84
N LEU A 296 -10.95 -12.25 9.17
CA LEU A 296 -11.82 -12.31 8.00
C LEU A 296 -11.12 -11.73 6.79
N PHE A 297 -10.96 -12.55 5.75
CA PHE A 297 -10.49 -12.11 4.44
C PHE A 297 -11.68 -12.02 3.49
N VAL A 298 -11.96 -10.83 2.99
CA VAL A 298 -13.04 -10.61 2.02
C VAL A 298 -12.48 -10.81 0.62
N SER A 299 -12.86 -11.93 0.00
CA SER A 299 -12.48 -12.23 -1.38
C SER A 299 -13.75 -12.34 -2.23
N ASP A 300 -13.82 -11.51 -3.27
CA ASP A 300 -14.93 -11.52 -4.23
C ASP A 300 -16.33 -11.50 -3.56
N PRO A 301 -16.67 -10.45 -2.81
CA PRO A 301 -17.90 -10.35 -2.04
C PRO A 301 -19.13 -10.40 -2.92
N SER A 302 -20.19 -11.05 -2.45
CA SER A 302 -21.49 -11.08 -3.11
C SER A 302 -22.29 -9.81 -2.82
N GLY A 303 -23.28 -9.53 -3.67
CA GLY A 303 -24.21 -8.40 -3.55
C GLY A 303 -24.02 -7.37 -4.65
N ALA A 304 -25.14 -6.93 -5.24
CA ALA A 304 -25.15 -6.04 -6.40
C ALA A 304 -24.40 -4.69 -6.16
N GLU A 305 -24.42 -4.20 -4.91
CA GLU A 305 -23.76 -2.97 -4.49
C GLU A 305 -22.35 -3.19 -3.92
N SER A 306 -21.92 -4.45 -3.77
CA SER A 306 -20.63 -4.78 -3.17
C SER A 306 -19.47 -4.41 -4.08
N TYR A 307 -18.55 -3.54 -3.60
CA TYR A 307 -17.32 -3.27 -4.31
C TYR A 307 -16.39 -4.49 -4.25
N PRO A 308 -15.74 -4.91 -5.37
CA PRO A 308 -15.07 -6.21 -5.43
C PRO A 308 -13.88 -6.40 -4.50
N ILE A 309 -13.18 -5.32 -4.14
CA ILE A 309 -11.91 -5.39 -3.40
C ILE A 309 -12.02 -4.57 -2.12
N ALA A 310 -12.40 -5.24 -1.04
CA ALA A 310 -12.52 -4.64 0.29
C ALA A 310 -11.66 -5.40 1.30
N THR A 311 -11.20 -4.71 2.33
CA THR A 311 -10.39 -5.31 3.38
C THR A 311 -10.62 -4.64 4.72
N PHE A 312 -10.46 -5.40 5.79
CA PHE A 312 -10.18 -4.86 7.12
C PHE A 312 -8.70 -4.51 7.25
N SER A 313 -8.41 -3.66 8.23
CA SER A 313 -7.06 -3.44 8.72
C SER A 313 -7.03 -3.72 10.22
N TRP A 314 -6.02 -4.45 10.65
CA TRP A 314 -5.88 -4.91 12.03
C TRP A 314 -4.77 -4.16 12.74
N ILE A 315 -5.02 -3.78 13.99
CA ILE A 315 -4.01 -3.50 14.97
C ILE A 315 -3.57 -4.84 15.58
N LEU A 316 -2.28 -5.02 15.77
CA LEU A 316 -1.67 -6.18 16.40
C LEU A 316 -1.24 -5.77 17.82
N LEU A 317 -1.84 -6.37 18.83
CA LEU A 317 -1.56 -6.12 20.24
C LEU A 317 -1.11 -7.41 20.93
N ARG A 318 -0.35 -7.30 22.01
CA ARG A 318 -0.04 -8.46 22.86
C ARG A 318 -1.20 -8.73 23.82
N LYS A 319 -1.40 -10.00 24.14
CA LYS A 319 -2.35 -10.40 25.20
C LYS A 319 -1.88 -9.91 26.56
N SER A 320 -0.55 -9.84 26.77
CA SER A 320 0.06 -9.35 27.99
C SER A 320 1.28 -8.49 27.72
N TYR A 321 1.42 -7.39 28.45
CA TYR A 321 2.57 -6.50 28.39
C TYR A 321 3.33 -6.53 29.71
N PRO A 322 4.68 -6.58 29.69
CA PRO A 322 5.47 -6.54 30.92
C PRO A 322 5.30 -5.25 31.71
N ASN A 323 5.09 -4.13 31.03
CA ASN A 323 4.89 -2.81 31.64
C ASN A 323 3.39 -2.49 31.72
N ALA A 324 2.90 -2.31 32.96
CA ALA A 324 1.49 -2.02 33.22
C ALA A 324 1.03 -0.68 32.63
N GLN A 325 1.89 0.35 32.64
CA GLN A 325 1.57 1.65 32.09
C GLN A 325 1.41 1.57 30.56
N THR A 326 2.27 0.81 29.87
CA THR A 326 2.15 0.55 28.42
C THR A 326 0.86 -0.21 28.11
N ALA A 327 0.55 -1.26 28.88
CA ALA A 327 -0.68 -2.04 28.70
C ALA A 327 -1.93 -1.17 28.80
N GLU A 328 -2.01 -0.37 29.87
CA GLU A 328 -3.15 0.52 30.12
C GLU A 328 -3.28 1.61 29.04
N ALA A 329 -2.17 2.23 28.67
CA ALA A 329 -2.18 3.27 27.64
C ALA A 329 -2.60 2.75 26.25
N LEU A 330 -2.14 1.56 25.84
CA LEU A 330 -2.57 0.90 24.61
C LEU A 330 -4.06 0.54 24.66
N LYS A 331 -4.52 0.04 25.78
CA LYS A 331 -5.92 -0.28 26.01
C LYS A 331 -6.80 0.96 25.85
N ASN A 332 -6.47 2.05 26.54
CA ASN A 332 -7.20 3.31 26.47
C ASN A 332 -7.18 3.91 25.06
N LEU A 333 -6.01 3.90 24.39
CA LEU A 333 -5.87 4.37 23.02
C LEU A 333 -6.79 3.63 22.06
N PHE A 334 -6.78 2.29 22.10
CA PHE A 334 -7.55 1.51 21.13
C PHE A 334 -9.02 1.34 21.51
N GLN A 335 -9.40 1.45 22.78
CA GLN A 335 -10.80 1.65 23.18
C GLN A 335 -11.35 2.94 22.57
N TRP A 336 -10.66 4.06 22.76
CA TRP A 336 -11.05 5.34 22.19
C TRP A 336 -11.10 5.27 20.66
N SER A 337 -10.10 4.66 20.00
CA SER A 337 -10.04 4.52 18.54
C SER A 337 -11.22 3.72 17.98
N LEU A 338 -11.66 2.66 18.70
CA LEU A 338 -12.78 1.80 18.32
C LEU A 338 -14.16 2.40 18.65
N GLN A 339 -14.21 3.42 19.47
CA GLN A 339 -15.43 4.14 19.86
C GLN A 339 -15.46 5.53 19.21
N ASP A 340 -14.92 6.53 19.89
CA ASP A 340 -14.95 7.91 19.46
C ASP A 340 -14.15 8.17 18.18
N GLY A 341 -13.06 7.42 17.97
CA GLY A 341 -12.21 7.55 16.80
C GLY A 341 -12.86 7.13 15.48
N GLN A 342 -13.91 6.30 15.52
CA GLN A 342 -14.53 5.77 14.30
C GLN A 342 -15.16 6.84 13.40
N HIS A 343 -15.61 7.98 13.94
CA HIS A 343 -16.20 9.04 13.11
C HIS A 343 -15.19 9.63 12.11
N TYR A 344 -13.88 9.62 12.41
CA TYR A 344 -12.84 10.07 11.48
C TYR A 344 -12.68 9.15 10.26
N ALA A 345 -13.15 7.90 10.33
CA ALA A 345 -13.02 6.96 9.23
C ALA A 345 -13.78 7.46 7.99
N SER A 346 -15.06 7.80 8.11
CA SER A 346 -15.90 8.29 7.00
C SER A 346 -15.35 9.59 6.39
N GLU A 347 -14.85 10.52 7.21
CA GLU A 347 -14.28 11.78 6.72
C GLU A 347 -13.11 11.55 5.76
N LEU A 348 -12.30 10.53 6.04
CA LEU A 348 -11.12 10.20 5.25
C LEU A 348 -11.37 9.20 4.12
N GLY A 349 -12.56 8.61 4.04
CA GLY A 349 -12.93 7.65 3.00
C GLY A 349 -12.68 6.19 3.37
N TYR A 350 -12.46 5.92 4.66
CA TYR A 350 -12.50 4.57 5.22
C TYR A 350 -13.94 4.19 5.59
N VAL A 351 -14.13 2.92 5.91
CA VAL A 351 -15.40 2.39 6.41
C VAL A 351 -15.29 2.22 7.92
N PRO A 352 -16.14 2.87 8.71
CA PRO A 352 -16.24 2.58 10.13
C PRO A 352 -16.59 1.10 10.35
N LEU A 353 -16.11 0.54 11.45
CA LEU A 353 -16.40 -0.85 11.76
C LEU A 353 -17.92 -1.06 11.98
N PRO A 354 -18.52 -2.12 11.42
CA PRO A 354 -19.85 -2.54 11.81
C PRO A 354 -19.94 -2.73 13.34
N LYS A 355 -21.07 -2.36 13.93
CA LYS A 355 -21.24 -2.38 15.40
C LYS A 355 -20.85 -3.72 16.03
N SER A 356 -21.28 -4.84 15.44
CA SER A 356 -20.94 -6.19 15.93
C SER A 356 -19.44 -6.48 15.87
N VAL A 357 -18.73 -5.96 14.86
CA VAL A 357 -17.26 -6.09 14.75
C VAL A 357 -16.57 -5.22 15.78
N ALA A 358 -17.03 -3.99 15.97
CA ALA A 358 -16.47 -3.07 16.98
C ALA A 358 -16.65 -3.62 18.39
N GLU A 359 -17.79 -4.24 18.72
CA GLU A 359 -18.05 -4.88 20.01
C GLU A 359 -17.08 -6.04 20.26
N LYS A 360 -16.87 -6.93 19.28
CA LYS A 360 -15.88 -8.02 19.35
C LYS A 360 -14.45 -7.47 19.50
N ALA A 361 -14.11 -6.44 18.75
CA ALA A 361 -12.80 -5.78 18.81
C ALA A 361 -12.56 -5.16 20.20
N LEU A 362 -13.54 -4.46 20.76
CA LEU A 362 -13.48 -3.88 22.10
C LEU A 362 -13.32 -4.96 23.19
N ALA A 363 -14.06 -6.07 23.09
CA ALA A 363 -13.91 -7.18 24.01
C ALA A 363 -12.47 -7.75 24.01
N ALA A 364 -11.87 -7.87 22.81
CA ALA A 364 -10.49 -8.33 22.68
C ALA A 364 -9.48 -7.31 23.25
N VAL A 365 -9.66 -6.00 23.03
CA VAL A 365 -8.83 -4.94 23.65
C VAL A 365 -8.95 -4.99 25.17
N ASN A 366 -10.17 -5.19 25.71
CA ASN A 366 -10.41 -5.26 27.14
C ASN A 366 -9.73 -6.47 27.81
N SER A 367 -9.45 -7.53 27.07
CA SER A 367 -8.77 -8.74 27.58
C SER A 367 -7.26 -8.57 27.78
N ILE A 368 -6.67 -7.45 27.34
CA ILE A 368 -5.25 -7.18 27.53
C ILE A 368 -4.93 -7.10 29.02
N THR A 369 -3.87 -7.79 29.42
CA THR A 369 -3.38 -7.82 30.81
C THR A 369 -2.00 -7.18 30.94
N SER A 370 -1.64 -6.80 32.15
CA SER A 370 -0.30 -6.37 32.51
C SER A 370 0.30 -7.34 33.52
N GLY A 371 1.61 -7.63 33.36
CA GLY A 371 2.39 -8.32 34.36
C GLY A 371 1.91 -9.75 34.65
N GLY A 372 2.40 -10.68 33.88
CA GLY A 372 2.60 -12.06 34.28
C GLY A 372 4.08 -12.33 34.18
N SER A 373 4.75 -12.32 35.28
CA SER A 373 6.13 -12.80 35.42
C SER A 373 6.22 -14.27 35.08
#